data_fc4a3ac4baee30960356fe7040fe88a8
#
_entry.id   fc4a3ac4baee30960356fe7040fe88a8
#
_cell.length_a   1.000
_cell.length_b   1.000
_cell.length_c   1.000
_cell.angle_alpha   90.00
_cell.angle_beta   90.00
_cell.angle_gamma   90.00
#
_symmetry.space_group_name_H-M   'P 1'
#
loop_
_entity.id
_entity.type
_entity.pdbx_description
1 polymer ?
#
loop_
_entity_poly.entity_id
_entity_poly.type
_entity_poly.pdbx_seq_one_letter_code
_entity_poly.pdbx_strand_id
1 'polypeptide(L)'
;MSGSDRLLLVYSTNSNVFYERLAQRLLAACKESSLPVESRTATQLRSMTEDQLADTTLILVNPVDCAHKVGNAPRLFSRVSAAKRRLMILAEAVETTWFKNQFQLPIQYDALIDVGFASQHDKLEDFDIPYRFLFNGATRQEAQTIAQPTPSRRHIPWTIVGHRTAGRVKLASELIRRVDPGGLVFLPDAGTGVRRGGSSISPLGLASVLSRTRYYVWTSHHEFAYYESFRFIEAILAGAMPCKVDSTVTWEQHGIPGIFESIETLCDCIRSKRFSAVQRSAREYYLSQGRLADHLQAVLENV
;
A
#
# COMPACT_ATOMS: atom_id res chain seq x y z
N MET A 1 -15.06 13.05 -19.14
CA MET A 1 -16.27 12.83 -18.29
C MET A 1 -17.28 13.90 -18.68
N SER A 2 -18.36 13.53 -19.36
CA SER A 2 -19.42 14.45 -19.78
C SER A 2 -20.48 14.52 -18.67
N GLY A 3 -20.66 15.69 -18.08
CA GLY A 3 -21.68 15.92 -17.03
C GLY A 3 -21.23 15.42 -15.66
N SER A 4 -21.52 16.15 -14.62
CA SER A 4 -21.09 16.02 -13.23
C SER A 4 -21.37 14.65 -12.57
N ASP A 5 -20.72 13.58 -12.99
CA ASP A 5 -20.81 12.29 -12.29
C ASP A 5 -20.23 12.48 -10.88
N ARG A 6 -21.06 12.24 -9.88
CA ARG A 6 -20.67 12.29 -8.47
C ARG A 6 -19.70 11.15 -8.19
N LEU A 7 -18.51 11.47 -7.66
CA LEU A 7 -17.55 10.48 -7.24
C LEU A 7 -17.69 10.22 -5.74
N LEU A 8 -17.81 8.95 -5.36
CA LEU A 8 -17.93 8.53 -3.97
C LEU A 8 -16.91 7.45 -3.62
N LEU A 9 -15.91 7.81 -2.83
CA LEU A 9 -14.91 6.87 -2.32
C LEU A 9 -15.42 6.17 -1.07
N VAL A 10 -15.44 4.84 -1.10
CA VAL A 10 -15.93 3.98 -0.03
C VAL A 10 -14.81 3.10 0.52
N TYR A 11 -14.68 3.07 1.82
CA TYR A 11 -13.65 2.28 2.51
C TYR A 11 -14.14 1.76 3.86
N SER A 12 -13.40 0.79 4.40
CA SER A 12 -13.63 0.25 5.74
C SER A 12 -12.73 0.94 6.76
N THR A 13 -13.28 1.27 7.92
CA THR A 13 -12.50 1.79 9.06
C THR A 13 -12.24 0.69 10.10
N ASN A 14 -11.10 0.74 10.77
CA ASN A 14 -10.72 -0.19 11.84
C ASN A 14 -10.70 -1.68 11.43
N SER A 15 -10.50 -1.96 10.16
CA SER A 15 -10.37 -3.29 9.59
C SER A 15 -8.91 -3.52 9.18
N ASN A 16 -8.52 -3.05 8.02
CA ASN A 16 -7.15 -3.10 7.55
C ASN A 16 -6.55 -1.69 7.51
N VAL A 17 -5.58 -1.44 8.38
CA VAL A 17 -4.95 -0.12 8.53
C VAL A 17 -4.28 0.40 7.24
N PHE A 18 -3.77 -0.51 6.41
CA PHE A 18 -3.12 -0.13 5.15
C PHE A 18 -4.13 0.40 4.14
N TYR A 19 -5.27 -0.26 4.00
CA TYR A 19 -6.34 0.19 3.10
C TYR A 19 -7.06 1.45 3.59
N GLU A 20 -7.20 1.60 4.91
CA GLU A 20 -7.72 2.85 5.49
C GLU A 20 -6.77 4.03 5.17
N ARG A 21 -5.45 3.82 5.30
CA ARG A 21 -4.45 4.84 4.93
C ARG A 21 -4.42 5.09 3.42
N LEU A 22 -4.58 4.06 2.60
CA LEU A 22 -4.72 4.23 1.15
C LEU A 22 -5.90 5.13 0.82
N ALA A 23 -7.08 4.85 1.39
CA ALA A 23 -8.26 5.67 1.20
C ALA A 23 -8.02 7.13 1.60
N GLN A 24 -7.37 7.38 2.74
CA GLN A 24 -7.02 8.73 3.18
C GLN A 24 -6.05 9.45 2.21
N ARG A 25 -5.07 8.73 1.67
CA ARG A 25 -4.12 9.26 0.67
C ARG A 25 -4.83 9.58 -0.65
N LEU A 26 -5.73 8.71 -1.11
CA LEU A 26 -6.55 8.95 -2.30
C LEU A 26 -7.46 10.18 -2.14
N LEU A 27 -8.08 10.36 -0.96
CA LEU A 27 -8.87 11.54 -0.66
C LEU A 27 -8.02 12.83 -0.64
N ALA A 28 -6.79 12.75 -0.10
CA ALA A 28 -5.85 13.87 -0.17
C ALA A 28 -5.49 14.20 -1.61
N ALA A 29 -5.20 13.19 -2.44
CA ALA A 29 -4.90 13.33 -3.86
C ALA A 29 -6.07 13.95 -4.64
N CYS A 30 -7.31 13.51 -4.38
CA CYS A 30 -8.51 14.12 -4.98
C CYS A 30 -8.63 15.61 -4.63
N LYS A 31 -8.39 15.99 -3.38
CA LYS A 31 -8.39 17.40 -2.97
C LYS A 31 -7.29 18.20 -3.67
N GLU A 32 -6.11 17.62 -3.85
CA GLU A 32 -4.99 18.25 -4.54
C GLU A 32 -5.28 18.52 -6.02
N SER A 33 -6.02 17.62 -6.68
CA SER A 33 -6.46 17.73 -8.09
C SER A 33 -7.79 18.46 -8.26
N SER A 34 -8.38 18.98 -7.17
CA SER A 34 -9.71 19.62 -7.19
C SER A 34 -10.82 18.69 -7.73
N LEU A 35 -10.65 17.38 -7.61
CA LEU A 35 -11.68 16.40 -7.96
C LEU A 35 -12.79 16.40 -6.90
N PRO A 36 -14.07 16.53 -7.27
CA PRO A 36 -15.19 16.61 -6.33
C PRO A 36 -15.56 15.21 -5.80
N VAL A 37 -14.68 14.61 -4.99
CA VAL A 37 -14.88 13.28 -4.40
C VAL A 37 -15.42 13.41 -2.98
N GLU A 38 -16.59 12.82 -2.73
CA GLU A 38 -17.07 12.58 -1.38
C GLU A 38 -16.50 11.27 -0.83
N SER A 39 -16.49 11.12 0.49
CA SER A 39 -16.12 9.86 1.14
C SER A 39 -17.20 9.33 2.06
N ARG A 40 -17.32 8.01 2.11
CA ARG A 40 -18.19 7.30 3.04
C ARG A 40 -17.50 6.04 3.55
N THR A 41 -17.80 5.67 4.76
CA THR A 41 -17.46 4.32 5.23
C THR A 41 -18.46 3.31 4.65
N ALA A 42 -18.09 2.03 4.61
CA ALA A 42 -19.00 0.96 4.20
C ALA A 42 -20.30 0.95 5.02
N THR A 43 -20.25 1.29 6.30
CA THR A 43 -21.42 1.42 7.17
C THR A 43 -22.34 2.57 6.74
N GLN A 44 -21.77 3.71 6.36
CA GLN A 44 -22.53 4.87 5.86
C GLN A 44 -23.15 4.57 4.48
N LEU A 45 -22.40 3.91 3.57
CA LEU A 45 -22.93 3.50 2.27
C LEU A 45 -24.17 2.61 2.42
N ARG A 46 -24.15 1.65 3.37
CA ARG A 46 -25.30 0.78 3.64
C ARG A 46 -26.58 1.56 3.99
N SER A 47 -26.45 2.76 4.57
CA SER A 47 -27.58 3.59 4.99
C SER A 47 -28.14 4.48 3.86
N MET A 48 -27.41 4.64 2.75
CA MET A 48 -27.87 5.44 1.60
C MET A 48 -29.02 4.76 0.87
N THR A 49 -29.81 5.54 0.15
CA THR A 49 -30.86 5.01 -0.76
C THR A 49 -30.28 4.67 -2.13
N GLU A 50 -30.99 3.90 -2.92
CA GLU A 50 -30.58 3.55 -4.30
C GLU A 50 -30.59 4.79 -5.20
N ASP A 51 -31.60 5.65 -5.04
CA ASP A 51 -31.70 6.92 -5.79
C ASP A 51 -30.52 7.85 -5.53
N GLN A 52 -29.95 7.83 -4.31
CA GLN A 52 -28.75 8.60 -4.00
C GLN A 52 -27.49 8.08 -4.70
N LEU A 53 -27.54 6.89 -5.23
CA LEU A 53 -26.41 6.20 -5.87
C LEU A 53 -26.53 6.07 -7.39
N ALA A 54 -27.73 6.24 -7.94
CA ALA A 54 -28.03 6.01 -9.35
C ALA A 54 -27.11 6.78 -10.33
N ASP A 55 -26.73 8.02 -9.97
CA ASP A 55 -25.82 8.88 -10.76
C ASP A 55 -24.39 8.95 -10.18
N THR A 56 -24.00 7.93 -9.39
CA THR A 56 -22.73 7.95 -8.67
C THR A 56 -21.76 6.93 -9.25
N THR A 57 -20.51 7.34 -9.46
CA THR A 57 -19.38 6.44 -9.63
C THR A 57 -18.82 6.09 -8.25
N LEU A 58 -18.96 4.84 -7.84
CA LEU A 58 -18.38 4.31 -6.60
C LEU A 58 -16.93 3.89 -6.84
N ILE A 59 -16.05 4.31 -5.93
CA ILE A 59 -14.67 3.87 -5.84
C ILE A 59 -14.53 3.06 -4.55
N LEU A 60 -14.51 1.73 -4.65
CA LEU A 60 -14.46 0.82 -3.50
C LEU A 60 -13.01 0.44 -3.19
N VAL A 61 -12.54 0.86 -2.03
CA VAL A 61 -11.19 0.50 -1.55
C VAL A 61 -11.29 -0.80 -0.76
N ASN A 62 -10.75 -1.88 -1.30
CA ASN A 62 -10.80 -3.23 -0.74
C ASN A 62 -12.24 -3.67 -0.37
N PRO A 63 -13.05 -4.06 -1.36
CA PRO A 63 -14.45 -4.43 -1.13
C PRO A 63 -14.69 -5.54 -0.11
N VAL A 64 -13.78 -6.53 -0.01
CA VAL A 64 -13.89 -7.61 0.98
C VAL A 64 -13.83 -7.06 2.40
N ASP A 65 -12.93 -6.11 2.70
CA ASP A 65 -12.90 -5.44 4.00
C ASP A 65 -14.20 -4.66 4.27
N CYS A 66 -14.75 -4.01 3.23
CA CYS A 66 -16.02 -3.31 3.34
C CYS A 66 -17.17 -4.28 3.69
N ALA A 67 -17.23 -5.43 3.03
CA ALA A 67 -18.25 -6.45 3.27
C ALA A 67 -18.12 -7.07 4.67
N HIS A 68 -16.92 -7.45 5.09
CA HIS A 68 -16.68 -8.02 6.42
C HIS A 68 -17.05 -7.06 7.55
N LYS A 69 -16.85 -5.74 7.35
CA LYS A 69 -17.16 -4.74 8.39
C LYS A 69 -18.63 -4.52 8.63
N VAL A 70 -19.46 -4.76 7.64
CA VAL A 70 -20.85 -4.32 7.63
C VAL A 70 -21.80 -5.41 8.08
N GLY A 71 -21.65 -6.35 8.81
CA GLY A 71 -22.58 -7.36 9.33
C GLY A 71 -23.86 -7.71 8.49
N ASN A 72 -24.25 -6.88 7.52
CA ASN A 72 -25.33 -7.11 6.55
C ASN A 72 -24.81 -6.85 5.12
N ALA A 73 -23.97 -7.75 4.66
CA ALA A 73 -23.35 -7.66 3.35
C ALA A 73 -24.36 -7.65 2.17
N PRO A 74 -25.48 -8.40 2.17
CA PRO A 74 -26.48 -8.33 1.08
C PRO A 74 -27.00 -6.91 0.84
N ARG A 75 -27.28 -6.15 1.91
CA ARG A 75 -27.72 -4.75 1.77
C ARG A 75 -26.62 -3.83 1.22
N LEU A 76 -25.36 -4.07 1.60
CA LEU A 76 -24.23 -3.36 1.02
C LEU A 76 -24.13 -3.63 -0.48
N PHE A 77 -24.25 -4.89 -0.89
CA PHE A 77 -24.15 -5.27 -2.29
C PHE A 77 -25.28 -4.67 -3.14
N SER A 78 -26.54 -4.65 -2.63
CA SER A 78 -27.65 -3.94 -3.29
C SER A 78 -27.30 -2.46 -3.51
N ARG A 79 -26.73 -1.79 -2.51
CA ARG A 79 -26.34 -0.37 -2.62
C ARG A 79 -25.21 -0.17 -3.64
N VAL A 80 -24.21 -1.06 -3.64
CA VAL A 80 -23.12 -1.01 -4.64
C VAL A 80 -23.68 -1.23 -6.04
N SER A 81 -24.59 -2.19 -6.23
CA SER A 81 -25.19 -2.49 -7.53
C SER A 81 -26.09 -1.37 -8.08
N ALA A 82 -26.64 -0.52 -7.22
CA ALA A 82 -27.43 0.64 -7.62
C ALA A 82 -26.59 1.80 -8.20
N ALA A 83 -25.28 1.76 -8.03
CA ALA A 83 -24.42 2.81 -8.56
C ALA A 83 -24.27 2.70 -10.08
N LYS A 84 -24.11 3.86 -10.73
CA LYS A 84 -23.90 3.97 -12.18
C LYS A 84 -22.62 3.25 -12.62
N ARG A 85 -21.55 3.39 -11.84
CA ARG A 85 -20.24 2.75 -12.07
C ARG A 85 -19.61 2.29 -10.77
N ARG A 86 -18.83 1.21 -10.81
CA ARG A 86 -18.21 0.53 -9.67
C ARG A 86 -16.75 0.25 -9.98
N LEU A 87 -15.88 1.08 -9.42
CA LEU A 87 -14.43 0.95 -9.55
C LEU A 87 -13.88 0.25 -8.29
N MET A 88 -13.08 -0.78 -8.49
CA MET A 88 -12.41 -1.47 -7.39
C MET A 88 -10.96 -1.00 -7.28
N ILE A 89 -10.53 -0.61 -6.10
CA ILE A 89 -9.12 -0.25 -5.79
C ILE A 89 -8.52 -1.33 -4.91
N LEU A 90 -7.41 -1.90 -5.37
CA LEU A 90 -6.60 -2.88 -4.65
C LEU A 90 -5.11 -2.52 -4.64
N ALA A 91 -4.39 -3.07 -3.68
CA ALA A 91 -2.93 -3.03 -3.57
C ALA A 91 -2.44 -4.39 -3.04
N GLU A 92 -2.68 -5.44 -3.83
CA GLU A 92 -2.41 -6.84 -3.48
C GLU A 92 -1.78 -7.59 -4.65
N ALA A 93 -1.00 -8.63 -4.35
CA ALA A 93 -0.54 -9.53 -5.39
C ALA A 93 -1.71 -10.33 -5.98
N VAL A 94 -1.83 -10.35 -7.30
CA VAL A 94 -2.97 -10.95 -8.03
C VAL A 94 -3.10 -12.46 -7.80
N GLU A 95 -2.02 -13.14 -7.48
CA GLU A 95 -2.00 -14.57 -7.21
C GLU A 95 -2.60 -14.93 -5.83
N THR A 96 -2.74 -13.94 -4.92
CA THR A 96 -3.19 -14.21 -3.56
C THR A 96 -4.67 -14.58 -3.49
N THR A 97 -5.02 -15.43 -2.53
CA THR A 97 -6.42 -15.73 -2.20
C THR A 97 -7.18 -14.44 -1.83
N TRP A 98 -6.51 -13.49 -1.18
CA TRP A 98 -7.11 -12.22 -0.79
C TRP A 98 -7.54 -11.39 -2.00
N PHE A 99 -6.69 -11.31 -3.02
CA PHE A 99 -7.04 -10.66 -4.29
C PHE A 99 -8.23 -11.39 -4.95
N LYS A 100 -8.16 -12.72 -5.07
CA LYS A 100 -9.21 -13.54 -5.73
C LYS A 100 -10.57 -13.43 -5.02
N ASN A 101 -10.57 -13.33 -3.69
CA ASN A 101 -11.80 -13.18 -2.91
C ASN A 101 -12.57 -11.89 -3.23
N GLN A 102 -11.93 -10.84 -3.77
CA GLN A 102 -12.62 -9.62 -4.18
C GLN A 102 -13.63 -9.90 -5.31
N PHE A 103 -13.29 -10.83 -6.20
CA PHE A 103 -14.14 -11.22 -7.34
C PHE A 103 -15.20 -12.27 -6.99
N GLN A 104 -15.15 -12.84 -5.80
CA GLN A 104 -16.20 -13.75 -5.29
C GLN A 104 -17.39 -12.99 -4.67
N LEU A 105 -17.26 -11.68 -4.47
CA LEU A 105 -18.37 -10.85 -4.02
C LEU A 105 -19.41 -10.71 -5.15
N PRO A 106 -20.71 -10.67 -4.83
CA PRO A 106 -21.77 -10.50 -5.84
C PRO A 106 -21.83 -9.05 -6.31
N ILE A 107 -20.73 -8.55 -6.85
CA ILE A 107 -20.56 -7.19 -7.36
C ILE A 107 -19.93 -7.30 -8.75
N GLN A 108 -20.55 -6.70 -9.74
CA GLN A 108 -19.97 -6.53 -11.05
C GLN A 108 -19.20 -5.21 -11.07
N TYR A 109 -17.89 -5.29 -11.22
CA TYR A 109 -17.01 -4.12 -11.30
C TYR A 109 -16.85 -3.66 -12.75
N ASP A 110 -16.81 -2.35 -12.95
CA ASP A 110 -16.59 -1.74 -14.27
C ASP A 110 -15.09 -1.53 -14.56
N ALA A 111 -14.24 -1.45 -13.53
CA ALA A 111 -12.79 -1.50 -13.66
C ALA A 111 -12.10 -1.88 -12.36
N LEU A 112 -10.90 -2.47 -12.51
CA LEU A 112 -9.91 -2.67 -11.44
C LEU A 112 -8.83 -1.60 -11.54
N ILE A 113 -8.59 -0.89 -10.44
CA ILE A 113 -7.48 0.03 -10.26
C ILE A 113 -6.46 -0.63 -9.31
N ASP A 114 -5.35 -1.08 -9.88
CA ASP A 114 -4.24 -1.70 -9.14
C ASP A 114 -3.26 -0.63 -8.68
N VAL A 115 -3.04 -0.54 -7.36
CA VAL A 115 -2.20 0.51 -6.75
C VAL A 115 -0.87 -0.06 -6.32
N GLY A 116 0.21 0.39 -6.95
CA GLY A 116 1.53 -0.14 -6.67
C GLY A 116 2.68 0.70 -7.22
N PHE A 117 3.85 0.13 -7.31
CA PHE A 117 5.02 0.69 -8.00
C PHE A 117 5.30 0.02 -9.34
N ALA A 118 4.69 -1.13 -9.59
CA ALA A 118 4.76 -1.85 -10.84
C ALA A 118 3.40 -2.44 -11.17
N SER A 119 3.02 -2.39 -12.44
CA SER A 119 1.80 -2.98 -12.95
C SER A 119 1.85 -4.52 -12.86
N GLN A 120 0.71 -5.13 -12.59
CA GLN A 120 0.53 -6.56 -12.62
C GLN A 120 -0.33 -7.01 -13.82
N HIS A 121 -0.46 -6.16 -14.84
CA HIS A 121 -1.34 -6.41 -16.00
C HIS A 121 -1.09 -7.77 -16.65
N ASP A 122 0.17 -8.11 -16.86
CA ASP A 122 0.58 -9.37 -17.52
C ASP A 122 0.14 -10.63 -16.76
N LYS A 123 -0.27 -10.49 -15.50
CA LYS A 123 -0.75 -11.58 -14.65
C LYS A 123 -2.29 -11.65 -14.59
N LEU A 124 -2.99 -10.79 -15.31
CA LEU A 124 -4.45 -10.63 -15.25
C LEU A 124 -5.16 -11.03 -16.56
N GLU A 125 -4.49 -11.80 -17.42
CA GLU A 125 -5.03 -12.25 -18.72
C GLU A 125 -6.38 -12.99 -18.59
N ASP A 126 -6.61 -13.68 -17.45
CA ASP A 126 -7.84 -14.43 -17.18
C ASP A 126 -8.99 -13.57 -16.58
N PHE A 127 -8.77 -12.27 -16.38
CA PHE A 127 -9.77 -11.39 -15.77
C PHE A 127 -10.42 -10.49 -16.82
N ASP A 128 -11.67 -10.72 -17.09
CA ASP A 128 -12.49 -9.91 -18.03
C ASP A 128 -13.00 -8.61 -17.37
N ILE A 129 -12.08 -7.84 -16.79
CA ILE A 129 -12.36 -6.54 -16.19
C ILE A 129 -11.33 -5.52 -16.68
N PRO A 130 -11.77 -4.33 -17.17
CA PRO A 130 -10.84 -3.28 -17.53
C PRO A 130 -9.85 -2.98 -16.41
N TYR A 131 -8.56 -3.11 -16.70
CA TYR A 131 -7.47 -2.91 -15.75
C TYR A 131 -6.87 -1.51 -15.93
N ARG A 132 -6.57 -0.85 -14.80
CA ARG A 132 -5.84 0.42 -14.74
C ARG A 132 -4.79 0.34 -13.66
N PHE A 133 -3.59 0.75 -13.99
CA PHE A 133 -2.51 0.87 -13.02
C PHE A 133 -2.46 2.29 -12.45
N LEU A 134 -2.43 2.39 -11.11
CA LEU A 134 -2.25 3.64 -10.38
C LEU A 134 -0.92 3.59 -9.63
N PHE A 135 0.06 4.38 -10.07
CA PHE A 135 1.31 4.49 -9.33
C PHE A 135 1.05 5.12 -7.94
N ASN A 136 1.56 4.46 -6.89
CA ASN A 136 1.38 4.88 -5.50
C ASN A 136 2.34 6.02 -5.13
N GLY A 137 2.26 7.14 -5.84
CA GLY A 137 3.09 8.33 -5.71
C GLY A 137 2.88 9.09 -4.41
N ALA A 138 3.70 10.13 -4.17
CA ALA A 138 3.59 10.96 -2.98
C ALA A 138 2.39 11.91 -3.05
N THR A 139 1.68 12.12 -1.94
CA THR A 139 0.80 13.28 -1.77
C THR A 139 1.66 14.55 -1.60
N ARG A 140 1.07 15.74 -1.75
CA ARG A 140 1.77 17.02 -1.54
C ARG A 140 2.41 17.09 -0.15
N GLN A 141 1.66 16.70 0.88
CA GLN A 141 2.15 16.71 2.25
C GLN A 141 3.31 15.71 2.46
N GLU A 142 3.20 14.51 1.89
CA GLU A 142 4.28 13.51 1.93
C GLU A 142 5.52 14.01 1.21
N ALA A 143 5.38 14.60 0.03
CA ALA A 143 6.50 15.17 -0.71
C ALA A 143 7.23 16.27 0.07
N GLN A 144 6.48 17.15 0.74
CA GLN A 144 7.05 18.17 1.64
C GLN A 144 7.82 17.53 2.82
N THR A 145 7.25 16.48 3.42
CA THR A 145 7.92 15.74 4.52
C THR A 145 9.21 15.08 4.03
N ILE A 146 9.17 14.45 2.87
CA ILE A 146 10.34 13.78 2.28
C ILE A 146 11.43 14.79 1.91
N ALA A 147 11.08 15.97 1.44
CA ALA A 147 12.03 17.02 1.07
C ALA A 147 12.81 17.58 2.28
N GLN A 148 12.30 17.44 3.50
CA GLN A 148 12.97 17.92 4.71
C GLN A 148 14.24 17.12 5.02
N PRO A 149 15.24 17.74 5.64
CA PRO A 149 16.44 17.04 6.11
C PRO A 149 16.05 15.93 7.10
N THR A 150 16.58 14.74 6.86
CA THR A 150 16.36 13.62 7.79
C THR A 150 17.17 13.81 9.08
N PRO A 151 16.58 13.63 10.28
CA PRO A 151 17.30 13.72 11.53
C PRO A 151 18.54 12.80 11.55
N SER A 152 19.69 13.32 12.03
CA SER A 152 20.99 12.64 11.94
C SER A 152 21.15 11.44 12.89
N ARG A 153 20.41 11.38 13.99
CA ARG A 153 20.55 10.31 15.01
C ARG A 153 19.61 9.13 14.75
N ARG A 154 20.10 8.14 14.01
CA ARG A 154 19.47 6.84 13.84
C ARG A 154 20.32 5.78 14.49
N HIS A 155 19.86 5.30 15.65
CA HIS A 155 20.63 4.35 16.49
C HIS A 155 20.19 2.90 16.28
N ILE A 156 19.05 2.65 15.63
CA ILE A 156 18.62 1.29 15.26
C ILE A 156 19.22 0.98 13.89
N PRO A 157 20.15 0.03 13.78
CA PRO A 157 20.80 -0.26 12.50
C PRO A 157 19.84 -0.79 11.47
N TRP A 158 18.94 -1.69 11.84
CA TRP A 158 17.92 -2.25 10.95
C TRP A 158 16.68 -2.68 11.75
N THR A 159 15.54 -2.74 11.07
CA THR A 159 14.24 -3.12 11.65
C THR A 159 13.48 -4.06 10.71
N ILE A 160 12.92 -5.13 11.26
CA ILE A 160 11.97 -6.01 10.59
C ILE A 160 10.65 -5.98 11.36
N VAL A 161 9.57 -5.59 10.70
CA VAL A 161 8.20 -5.63 11.25
C VAL A 161 7.28 -6.35 10.27
N GLY A 162 6.45 -7.26 10.76
CA GLY A 162 5.46 -7.90 9.91
C GLY A 162 4.93 -9.21 10.49
N HIS A 163 4.09 -9.90 9.74
CA HIS A 163 3.66 -11.24 10.09
C HIS A 163 4.85 -12.21 10.09
N ARG A 164 4.87 -13.14 11.03
CA ARG A 164 5.93 -14.15 11.14
C ARG A 164 5.83 -15.15 9.99
N THR A 165 6.90 -15.25 9.21
CA THR A 165 7.10 -16.26 8.18
C THR A 165 8.50 -16.86 8.32
N ALA A 166 8.72 -18.07 7.80
CA ALA A 166 10.03 -18.72 7.82
C ALA A 166 11.10 -17.83 7.15
N GLY A 167 10.78 -17.20 6.03
CA GLY A 167 11.68 -16.28 5.31
C GLY A 167 12.10 -15.07 6.15
N ARG A 168 11.16 -14.44 6.86
CA ARG A 168 11.45 -13.30 7.73
C ARG A 168 12.26 -13.67 8.98
N VAL A 169 11.98 -14.85 9.55
CA VAL A 169 12.80 -15.38 10.66
C VAL A 169 14.23 -15.67 10.21
N LYS A 170 14.40 -16.30 9.04
CA LYS A 170 15.72 -16.53 8.44
C LYS A 170 16.45 -15.21 8.20
N LEU A 171 15.79 -14.23 7.59
CA LEU A 171 16.34 -12.90 7.34
C LEU A 171 16.81 -12.22 8.63
N ALA A 172 15.98 -12.24 9.69
CA ALA A 172 16.35 -11.67 10.99
C ALA A 172 17.58 -12.37 11.57
N SER A 173 17.63 -13.70 11.57
CA SER A 173 18.74 -14.49 12.08
C SER A 173 20.04 -14.18 11.34
N GLU A 174 20.00 -14.05 10.00
CA GLU A 174 21.17 -13.70 9.20
C GLU A 174 21.68 -12.27 9.47
N LEU A 175 20.78 -11.31 9.63
CA LEU A 175 21.17 -9.94 9.97
C LEU A 175 21.81 -9.85 11.36
N ILE A 176 21.27 -10.56 12.37
CA ILE A 176 21.88 -10.64 13.71
C ILE A 176 23.29 -11.23 13.63
N ARG A 177 23.45 -12.31 12.86
CA ARG A 177 24.72 -13.03 12.73
C ARG A 177 25.78 -12.26 11.94
N ARG A 178 25.38 -11.59 10.85
CA ARG A 178 26.31 -11.04 9.85
C ARG A 178 26.56 -9.54 9.97
N VAL A 179 25.65 -8.79 10.54
CA VAL A 179 25.70 -7.33 10.50
C VAL A 179 25.82 -6.75 11.92
N ASP A 180 24.71 -6.71 12.65
CA ASP A 180 24.60 -6.03 13.93
C ASP A 180 23.47 -6.65 14.77
N PRO A 181 23.74 -7.17 15.96
CA PRO A 181 22.71 -7.72 16.84
C PRO A 181 21.77 -6.65 17.42
N GLY A 182 22.11 -5.35 17.30
CA GLY A 182 21.29 -4.23 17.81
C GLY A 182 20.07 -3.88 16.98
N GLY A 183 19.69 -4.71 15.99
CA GLY A 183 18.48 -4.54 15.20
C GLY A 183 17.19 -4.79 15.99
N LEU A 184 16.05 -4.34 15.45
CA LEU A 184 14.73 -4.57 16.03
C LEU A 184 13.93 -5.55 15.17
N VAL A 185 13.41 -6.60 15.81
CA VAL A 185 12.55 -7.60 15.16
C VAL A 185 11.18 -7.62 15.86
N PHE A 186 10.12 -7.43 15.12
CA PHE A 186 8.75 -7.54 15.61
C PHE A 186 7.92 -8.38 14.62
N LEU A 187 7.84 -9.68 14.91
CA LEU A 187 7.17 -10.71 14.09
C LEU A 187 6.15 -11.49 14.93
N PRO A 188 4.95 -10.96 15.17
CA PRO A 188 3.92 -11.67 15.91
C PRO A 188 3.46 -12.94 15.18
N ASP A 189 3.08 -13.97 15.93
CA ASP A 189 2.67 -15.27 15.41
C ASP A 189 1.32 -15.24 14.70
N ALA A 190 0.43 -14.31 15.10
CA ALA A 190 -0.91 -14.19 14.53
C ALA A 190 -1.20 -12.76 14.08
N GLY A 191 -1.81 -12.65 12.91
CA GLY A 191 -2.24 -11.39 12.32
C GLY A 191 -1.11 -10.55 11.73
N THR A 192 -1.44 -9.33 11.32
CA THR A 192 -0.46 -8.39 10.77
C THR A 192 0.38 -7.76 11.88
N GLY A 193 1.67 -7.54 11.64
CA GLY A 193 2.56 -6.87 12.59
C GLY A 193 2.16 -5.42 12.91
N VAL A 194 1.32 -4.81 12.06
CA VAL A 194 0.86 -3.42 12.23
C VAL A 194 -0.66 -3.37 12.19
N ARG A 195 -1.29 -2.96 13.29
CA ARG A 195 -2.74 -2.71 13.37
C ARG A 195 -3.08 -1.85 14.58
N ARG A 196 -4.33 -1.43 14.70
CA ARG A 196 -4.83 -0.72 15.89
C ARG A 196 -5.20 -1.73 16.99
N GLY A 197 -4.49 -1.63 18.09
CA GLY A 197 -4.76 -2.46 19.30
C GLY A 197 -4.18 -3.89 19.24
N GLY A 198 -4.33 -4.60 20.35
CA GLY A 198 -3.80 -5.95 20.55
C GLY A 198 -2.27 -5.99 20.70
N SER A 199 -1.67 -7.15 20.45
CA SER A 199 -0.21 -7.37 20.49
C SER A 199 0.49 -6.93 19.19
N SER A 200 0.02 -5.86 18.55
CA SER A 200 0.56 -5.34 17.30
C SER A 200 1.16 -3.95 17.51
N ILE A 201 2.12 -3.56 16.68
CA ILE A 201 2.61 -2.19 16.67
C ILE A 201 1.56 -1.27 16.01
N SER A 202 1.28 -0.12 16.61
CA SER A 202 0.39 0.87 15.98
C SER A 202 1.10 1.56 14.81
N PRO A 203 0.36 2.17 13.85
CA PRO A 203 0.98 2.96 12.77
C PRO A 203 1.91 4.06 13.29
N LEU A 204 1.51 4.78 14.35
CA LEU A 204 2.35 5.79 15.00
C LEU A 204 3.58 5.16 15.68
N GLY A 205 3.42 4.01 16.31
CA GLY A 205 4.52 3.23 16.89
C GLY A 205 5.53 2.81 15.84
N LEU A 206 5.05 2.31 14.68
CA LEU A 206 5.92 1.97 13.56
C LEU A 206 6.66 3.20 13.04
N ALA A 207 5.99 4.31 12.79
CA ALA A 207 6.62 5.56 12.36
C ALA A 207 7.70 6.03 13.36
N SER A 208 7.41 5.94 14.66
CA SER A 208 8.37 6.26 15.73
C SER A 208 9.59 5.34 15.73
N VAL A 209 9.43 4.04 15.50
CA VAL A 209 10.55 3.10 15.36
C VAL A 209 11.34 3.42 14.10
N LEU A 210 10.70 3.58 12.96
CA LEU A 210 11.36 3.82 11.68
C LEU A 210 12.09 5.16 11.65
N SER A 211 11.62 6.20 12.36
CA SER A 211 12.35 7.47 12.48
C SER A 211 13.71 7.35 13.15
N ARG A 212 13.95 6.28 13.92
CA ARG A 212 15.22 5.95 14.61
C ARG A 212 16.00 4.84 13.90
N THR A 213 15.41 4.23 12.86
CA THR A 213 15.96 3.12 12.09
C THR A 213 16.73 3.63 10.88
N ARG A 214 17.86 2.97 10.55
CA ARG A 214 18.58 3.20 9.28
C ARG A 214 17.93 2.42 8.14
N TYR A 215 17.81 1.09 8.29
CA TYR A 215 17.33 0.20 7.24
C TYR A 215 16.04 -0.50 7.68
N TYR A 216 14.93 -0.24 7.00
CA TYR A 216 13.68 -1.00 7.16
C TYR A 216 13.70 -2.17 6.20
N VAL A 217 13.78 -3.38 6.74
CA VAL A 217 14.07 -4.59 5.97
C VAL A 217 12.86 -5.50 5.96
N TRP A 218 12.55 -6.06 4.80
CA TRP A 218 11.52 -7.10 4.69
C TRP A 218 11.80 -8.06 3.54
N THR A 219 11.16 -9.20 3.55
CA THR A 219 10.98 -10.10 2.42
C THR A 219 9.50 -10.28 2.15
N SER A 220 9.14 -10.71 0.97
CA SER A 220 7.75 -10.95 0.56
C SER A 220 7.00 -11.76 1.61
N HIS A 221 5.74 -11.43 1.83
CA HIS A 221 4.85 -12.18 2.71
C HIS A 221 4.40 -13.48 2.03
N HIS A 222 4.26 -13.44 0.72
CA HIS A 222 3.85 -14.55 -0.14
C HIS A 222 5.03 -15.06 -0.97
N GLU A 223 4.86 -16.21 -1.59
CA GLU A 223 5.82 -16.80 -2.54
C GLU A 223 5.78 -16.08 -3.90
N PHE A 224 4.91 -15.09 -4.04
CA PHE A 224 4.68 -14.36 -5.29
C PHE A 224 5.53 -13.10 -5.39
N ALA A 225 5.89 -12.76 -6.60
CA ALA A 225 6.55 -11.53 -6.94
C ALA A 225 5.62 -10.32 -6.76
N TYR A 226 5.74 -9.62 -5.65
CA TYR A 226 4.97 -8.41 -5.36
C TYR A 226 5.78 -7.40 -4.56
N TYR A 227 5.69 -6.12 -4.93
CA TYR A 227 6.36 -5.05 -4.21
C TYR A 227 5.38 -4.30 -3.30
N GLU A 228 5.54 -4.44 -2.01
CA GLU A 228 4.71 -3.77 -1.00
C GLU A 228 5.03 -2.28 -0.93
N SER A 229 4.44 -1.49 -1.82
CA SER A 229 4.67 -0.03 -1.94
C SER A 229 4.45 0.73 -0.62
N PHE A 230 3.52 0.27 0.22
CA PHE A 230 3.29 0.87 1.54
C PHE A 230 4.50 0.80 2.46
N ARG A 231 5.25 -0.32 2.46
CA ARG A 231 6.46 -0.45 3.27
C ARG A 231 7.53 0.52 2.83
N PHE A 232 7.68 0.69 1.53
CA PHE A 232 8.58 1.68 0.95
C PHE A 232 8.20 3.09 1.40
N ILE A 233 6.92 3.47 1.25
CA ILE A 233 6.42 4.79 1.60
C ILE A 233 6.60 5.07 3.09
N GLU A 234 6.26 4.12 3.97
CA GLU A 234 6.46 4.24 5.41
C GLU A 234 7.93 4.45 5.79
N ALA A 235 8.84 3.71 5.16
CA ALA A 235 10.27 3.89 5.37
C ALA A 235 10.73 5.29 4.95
N ILE A 236 10.38 5.71 3.74
CA ILE A 236 10.79 7.00 3.18
C ILE A 236 10.26 8.17 3.99
N LEU A 237 8.98 8.14 4.38
CA LEU A 237 8.36 9.18 5.21
C LEU A 237 9.02 9.29 6.58
N ALA A 238 9.42 8.17 7.17
CA ALA A 238 10.16 8.15 8.43
C ALA A 238 11.66 8.43 8.23
N GLY A 239 12.14 8.53 6.99
CA GLY A 239 13.55 8.74 6.63
C GLY A 239 14.42 7.50 6.80
N ALA A 240 13.87 6.31 6.94
CA ALA A 240 14.61 5.06 6.86
C ALA A 240 14.87 4.68 5.39
N MET A 241 15.86 3.83 5.14
CA MET A 241 16.08 3.22 3.83
C MET A 241 15.18 1.98 3.70
N PRO A 242 14.28 1.93 2.71
CA PRO A 242 13.51 0.72 2.41
C PRO A 242 14.42 -0.35 1.82
N CYS A 243 14.33 -1.58 2.34
CA CYS A 243 15.17 -2.70 1.90
C CYS A 243 14.31 -3.96 1.76
N LYS A 244 13.99 -4.30 0.53
CA LYS A 244 13.34 -5.57 0.20
C LYS A 244 14.38 -6.60 -0.22
N VAL A 245 14.35 -7.78 0.38
CA VAL A 245 15.16 -8.93 -0.05
C VAL A 245 14.25 -9.90 -0.77
N ASP A 246 14.53 -10.12 -2.05
CA ASP A 246 13.73 -11.02 -2.85
C ASP A 246 14.55 -11.57 -4.02
N SER A 247 14.80 -12.88 -4.02
CA SER A 247 15.56 -13.57 -5.06
C SER A 247 14.72 -13.94 -6.27
N THR A 248 13.40 -13.76 -6.23
CA THR A 248 12.48 -14.24 -7.26
C THR A 248 12.06 -13.17 -8.25
N VAL A 249 12.45 -11.90 -8.01
CA VAL A 249 11.88 -10.76 -8.74
C VAL A 249 12.95 -9.91 -9.38
N THR A 250 12.85 -9.72 -10.67
CA THR A 250 13.62 -8.76 -11.47
C THR A 250 13.03 -7.35 -11.38
N TRP A 251 12.76 -6.85 -10.16
CA TRP A 251 12.29 -5.48 -9.95
C TRP A 251 13.31 -4.43 -10.41
N GLU A 252 14.54 -4.83 -10.65
CA GLU A 252 15.56 -4.00 -11.29
C GLU A 252 15.07 -3.41 -12.63
N GLN A 253 14.24 -4.15 -13.36
CA GLN A 253 13.59 -3.68 -14.58
C GLN A 253 12.68 -2.46 -14.35
N HIS A 254 12.21 -2.26 -13.13
CA HIS A 254 11.36 -1.13 -12.74
C HIS A 254 12.15 0.01 -12.10
N GLY A 255 13.46 -0.13 -11.93
CA GLY A 255 14.34 0.88 -11.35
C GLY A 255 14.04 1.25 -9.90
N ILE A 256 13.30 0.40 -9.16
CA ILE A 256 12.91 0.67 -7.77
C ILE A 256 14.14 0.47 -6.86
N PRO A 257 14.59 1.49 -6.12
CA PRO A 257 15.76 1.36 -5.25
C PRO A 257 15.44 0.56 -3.98
N GLY A 258 16.47 -0.07 -3.41
CA GLY A 258 16.33 -0.81 -2.15
C GLY A 258 15.88 -2.25 -2.31
N ILE A 259 16.00 -2.80 -3.49
CA ILE A 259 15.81 -4.23 -3.75
C ILE A 259 17.16 -4.93 -3.74
N PHE A 260 17.22 -6.05 -3.05
CA PHE A 260 18.42 -6.86 -2.89
C PHE A 260 18.12 -8.30 -3.29
N GLU A 261 18.89 -8.86 -4.21
CA GLU A 261 18.72 -10.22 -4.70
C GLU A 261 18.93 -11.27 -3.61
N SER A 262 19.75 -10.94 -2.63
CA SER A 262 20.08 -11.85 -1.53
C SER A 262 20.31 -11.13 -0.19
N ILE A 263 20.30 -11.92 0.88
CA ILE A 263 20.64 -11.41 2.21
C ILE A 263 22.09 -10.94 2.25
N GLU A 264 22.96 -11.58 1.51
CA GLU A 264 24.39 -11.24 1.39
C GLU A 264 24.57 -9.83 0.85
N THR A 265 23.95 -9.50 -0.28
CA THR A 265 24.03 -8.18 -0.91
C THR A 265 23.46 -7.08 -0.02
N LEU A 266 22.40 -7.35 0.73
CA LEU A 266 21.88 -6.45 1.75
C LEU A 266 22.90 -6.25 2.89
N CYS A 267 23.48 -7.33 3.41
CA CYS A 267 24.48 -7.25 4.48
C CYS A 267 25.69 -6.40 4.06
N ASP A 268 26.15 -6.55 2.82
CA ASP A 268 27.26 -5.78 2.27
C ASP A 268 26.89 -4.30 2.13
N CYS A 269 25.67 -3.99 1.70
CA CYS A 269 25.16 -2.63 1.66
C CYS A 269 25.16 -1.98 3.06
N ILE A 270 24.65 -2.67 4.08
CA ILE A 270 24.59 -2.15 5.46
C ILE A 270 26.00 -1.90 6.01
N ARG A 271 26.94 -2.83 5.78
CA ARG A 271 28.34 -2.73 6.22
C ARG A 271 29.12 -1.61 5.49
N SER A 272 28.75 -1.32 4.25
CA SER A 272 29.43 -0.31 3.42
C SER A 272 29.33 1.12 3.94
N LYS A 273 28.55 1.37 4.99
CA LYS A 273 28.27 2.70 5.59
C LYS A 273 27.73 3.74 4.60
N ARG A 274 27.16 3.31 3.48
CA ARG A 274 26.58 4.19 2.43
C ARG A 274 25.15 4.61 2.69
N PHE A 275 24.66 4.48 3.93
CA PHE A 275 23.26 4.76 4.28
C PHE A 275 22.73 6.06 3.67
N SER A 276 23.43 7.19 3.86
CA SER A 276 22.97 8.50 3.38
C SER A 276 22.83 8.58 1.85
N ALA A 277 23.71 7.92 1.11
CA ALA A 277 23.67 7.90 -0.35
C ALA A 277 22.49 7.07 -0.87
N VAL A 278 22.34 5.83 -0.39
CA VAL A 278 21.26 4.94 -0.83
C VAL A 278 19.89 5.44 -0.39
N GLN A 279 19.79 6.02 0.82
CA GLN A 279 18.55 6.64 1.30
C GLN A 279 18.16 7.87 0.46
N ARG A 280 19.13 8.68 0.05
CA ARG A 280 18.90 9.82 -0.85
C ARG A 280 18.37 9.32 -2.19
N SER A 281 19.01 8.33 -2.80
CA SER A 281 18.56 7.75 -4.07
C SER A 281 17.12 7.24 -4.00
N ALA A 282 16.74 6.58 -2.91
CA ALA A 282 15.36 6.11 -2.74
C ALA A 282 14.35 7.27 -2.61
N ARG A 283 14.73 8.37 -1.95
CA ARG A 283 13.88 9.57 -1.85
C ARG A 283 13.73 10.26 -3.20
N GLU A 284 14.84 10.46 -3.91
CA GLU A 284 14.86 11.08 -5.24
C GLU A 284 14.03 10.26 -6.23
N TYR A 285 14.19 8.93 -6.23
CA TYR A 285 13.34 8.04 -7.02
C TYR A 285 11.87 8.29 -6.75
N TYR A 286 11.43 8.24 -5.47
CA TYR A 286 10.02 8.36 -5.14
C TYR A 286 9.43 9.72 -5.54
N LEU A 287 10.18 10.79 -5.33
CA LEU A 287 9.74 12.13 -5.72
C LEU A 287 9.74 12.35 -7.24
N SER A 288 10.63 11.69 -7.98
CA SER A 288 10.69 11.80 -9.45
C SER A 288 9.55 11.07 -10.16
N GLN A 289 8.88 10.14 -9.50
CA GLN A 289 7.77 9.39 -10.11
C GLN A 289 6.46 10.21 -10.23
N GLY A 290 6.44 11.44 -9.75
CA GLY A 290 5.25 12.28 -9.77
C GLY A 290 4.35 12.11 -8.54
N ARG A 291 3.28 12.90 -8.50
CA ARG A 291 2.35 12.91 -7.36
C ARG A 291 1.22 11.91 -7.55
N LEU A 292 0.74 11.36 -6.43
CA LEU A 292 -0.45 10.49 -6.43
C LEU A 292 -1.66 11.19 -7.08
N ALA A 293 -1.80 12.50 -6.89
CA ALA A 293 -2.88 13.31 -7.45
C ALA A 293 -2.89 13.29 -8.99
N ASP A 294 -1.71 13.44 -9.60
CA ASP A 294 -1.57 13.47 -11.05
C ASP A 294 -1.87 12.09 -11.67
N HIS A 295 -1.39 11.02 -11.03
CA HIS A 295 -1.66 9.65 -11.46
C HIS A 295 -3.13 9.27 -11.28
N LEU A 296 -3.75 9.65 -10.15
CA LEU A 296 -5.16 9.34 -9.88
C LEU A 296 -6.08 10.05 -10.87
N GLN A 297 -5.81 11.32 -11.16
CA GLN A 297 -6.57 12.08 -12.15
C GLN A 297 -6.50 11.38 -13.52
N ALA A 298 -5.30 11.05 -13.99
CA ALA A 298 -5.11 10.37 -15.28
C ALA A 298 -5.84 9.03 -15.35
N VAL A 299 -5.85 8.25 -14.25
CA VAL A 299 -6.59 6.99 -14.19
C VAL A 299 -8.10 7.23 -14.27
N LEU A 300 -8.65 8.18 -13.50
CA LEU A 300 -10.10 8.43 -13.46
C LEU A 300 -10.65 9.05 -14.76
N GLU A 301 -9.83 9.79 -15.52
CA GLU A 301 -10.21 10.32 -16.84
C GLU A 301 -10.35 9.23 -17.92
N ASN A 302 -9.67 8.10 -17.73
CA ASN A 302 -9.60 6.99 -18.67
C ASN A 302 -10.45 5.75 -18.27
N VAL A 303 -11.31 5.89 -17.26
CA VAL A 303 -12.19 4.80 -16.80
C VAL A 303 -13.63 4.96 -17.27
#